data_335ede24a1dc667436011f3ff950a2a4
#
_entry.id   335ede24a1dc667436011f3ff950a2a4
#
_cell.length_a   1.000
_cell.length_b   1.000
_cell.length_c   1.000
_cell.angle_alpha   90.00
_cell.angle_beta   90.00
_cell.angle_gamma   90.00
#
_symmetry.space_group_name_H-M   'P 1'
#
loop_
_entity.id
_entity.type
_entity.pdbx_description
1 polymer ?
#
loop_
_entity_poly.entity_id
_entity_poly.type
_entity_poly.pdbx_seq_one_letter_code
_entity_poly.pdbx_strand_id
1 'polypeptide(L)'
;MKYEEFKSTPVLYEAYKKTRRGKRSKKAEAIFESSETENLKRIARQIDKGYLPAGLDSFMIYEPKARTINAPAFRDKIVQRDLTDNVIYPALVKSIPFNAFAAQTGKGQHYGVDMMEKQMRHYFLKRKAADEQRRRELGLPYRPME
;
A
#
# COMPACT_ATOMS: atom_id res chain seq x y z
N MET A 1 6.63 -11.26 -11.95
CA MET A 1 8.08 -11.44 -11.67
C MET A 1 8.37 -12.91 -11.49
N LYS A 2 9.47 -13.40 -12.06
CA LYS A 2 9.93 -14.80 -11.87
C LYS A 2 10.70 -14.89 -10.55
N TYR A 3 10.76 -16.09 -9.95
CA TYR A 3 11.45 -16.33 -8.68
C TYR A 3 12.94 -15.90 -8.73
N GLU A 4 13.63 -16.15 -9.84
CA GLU A 4 15.00 -15.75 -10.03
C GLU A 4 15.22 -14.22 -10.02
N GLU A 5 14.25 -13.46 -10.52
CA GLU A 5 14.29 -12.01 -10.50
C GLU A 5 14.10 -11.48 -9.06
N PHE A 6 13.17 -12.08 -8.31
CA PHE A 6 12.87 -11.71 -6.91
C PHE A 6 14.13 -11.79 -6.02
N LYS A 7 14.93 -12.84 -6.12
CA LYS A 7 16.15 -13.00 -5.32
C LYS A 7 17.36 -12.23 -5.83
N SER A 8 17.25 -11.54 -6.95
CA SER A 8 18.36 -10.83 -7.57
C SER A 8 18.85 -9.66 -6.73
N THR A 9 20.16 -9.48 -6.63
CA THR A 9 20.77 -8.39 -5.85
C THR A 9 20.28 -7.00 -6.26
N PRO A 10 20.07 -6.67 -7.55
CA PRO A 10 19.54 -5.37 -7.95
C PRO A 10 18.13 -5.11 -7.40
N VAL A 11 17.23 -6.10 -7.40
CA VAL A 11 15.88 -5.96 -6.90
C VAL A 11 15.88 -5.79 -5.38
N LEU A 12 16.66 -6.60 -4.66
CA LEU A 12 16.87 -6.44 -3.22
C LEU A 12 17.48 -5.08 -2.86
N TYR A 13 18.34 -4.53 -3.70
CA TYR A 13 18.93 -3.21 -3.52
C TYR A 13 17.88 -2.10 -3.62
N GLU A 14 16.97 -2.19 -4.58
CA GLU A 14 15.84 -1.24 -4.67
C GLU A 14 14.90 -1.34 -3.44
N ALA A 15 14.60 -2.55 -2.99
CA ALA A 15 13.82 -2.76 -1.76
C ALA A 15 14.55 -2.19 -0.53
N TYR A 16 15.87 -2.36 -0.44
CA TYR A 16 16.72 -1.76 0.59
C TYR A 16 16.64 -0.22 0.56
N LYS A 17 16.81 0.42 -0.59
CA LYS A 17 16.73 1.88 -0.72
C LYS A 17 15.37 2.42 -0.23
N LYS A 18 14.29 1.77 -0.61
CA LYS A 18 12.94 2.13 -0.15
C LYS A 18 12.78 1.95 1.37
N THR A 19 13.28 0.84 1.92
CA THR A 19 13.17 0.51 3.35
C THR A 19 13.99 1.45 4.23
N ARG A 20 15.16 1.87 3.75
CA ARG A 20 16.08 2.79 4.43
C ARG A 20 15.58 4.24 4.46
N ARG A 21 14.70 4.64 3.56
CA ARG A 21 14.24 6.03 3.41
C ARG A 21 13.70 6.58 4.73
N GLY A 22 14.28 7.70 5.20
CA GLY A 22 13.91 8.36 6.47
C GLY A 22 14.39 7.66 7.75
N LYS A 23 15.28 6.64 7.65
CA LYS A 23 15.74 5.85 8.81
C LYS A 23 17.26 5.77 8.97
N ARG A 24 18.02 6.58 8.24
CA ARG A 24 19.50 6.53 8.24
C ARG A 24 20.16 6.72 9.60
N SER A 25 19.52 7.43 10.51
CA SER A 25 20.04 7.69 11.86
C SER A 25 19.85 6.51 12.83
N LYS A 26 19.18 5.45 12.42
CA LYS A 26 18.97 4.30 13.29
C LYS A 26 20.16 3.35 13.25
N LYS A 27 20.55 2.86 14.43
CA LYS A 27 21.75 2.01 14.59
C LYS A 27 21.72 0.74 13.72
N ALA A 28 20.59 0.06 13.66
CA ALA A 28 20.46 -1.19 12.88
C ALA A 28 20.63 -0.96 11.38
N GLU A 29 20.10 0.15 10.86
CA GLU A 29 20.24 0.56 9.47
C GLU A 29 21.69 0.95 9.14
N ALA A 30 22.37 1.69 10.03
CA ALA A 30 23.77 2.07 9.86
C ALA A 30 24.72 0.86 9.86
N ILE A 31 24.48 -0.10 10.75
CA ILE A 31 25.26 -1.37 10.78
C ILE A 31 25.04 -2.16 9.48
N PHE A 32 23.81 -2.23 8.98
CA PHE A 32 23.55 -2.90 7.70
C PHE A 32 24.27 -2.20 6.54
N GLU A 33 24.26 -0.87 6.53
CA GLU A 33 24.87 -0.03 5.48
C GLU A 33 26.39 -0.17 5.41
N SER A 34 27.06 -0.40 6.54
CA SER A 34 28.51 -0.55 6.57
C SER A 34 29.04 -1.73 5.73
N SER A 35 28.20 -2.73 5.46
CA SER A 35 28.52 -3.90 4.63
C SER A 35 27.35 -4.25 3.71
N GLU A 36 26.76 -3.23 3.10
CA GLU A 36 25.51 -3.29 2.33
C GLU A 36 25.52 -4.41 1.27
N THR A 37 26.52 -4.39 0.39
CA THR A 37 26.61 -5.35 -0.73
C THR A 37 26.70 -6.79 -0.24
N GLU A 38 27.52 -7.05 0.78
CA GLU A 38 27.65 -8.40 1.33
C GLU A 38 26.38 -8.84 2.06
N ASN A 39 25.73 -7.94 2.78
CA ASN A 39 24.47 -8.22 3.45
C ASN A 39 23.36 -8.54 2.45
N LEU A 40 23.26 -7.83 1.32
CA LEU A 40 22.31 -8.14 0.25
C LEU A 40 22.58 -9.49 -0.41
N LYS A 41 23.85 -9.81 -0.71
CA LYS A 41 24.24 -11.14 -1.22
C LYS A 41 23.92 -12.25 -0.22
N ARG A 42 24.06 -11.98 1.08
CA ARG A 42 23.69 -12.93 2.14
C ARG A 42 22.18 -13.18 2.14
N ILE A 43 21.37 -12.13 2.02
CA ILE A 43 19.91 -12.25 1.91
C ILE A 43 19.53 -13.09 0.69
N ALA A 44 20.12 -12.81 -0.49
CA ALA A 44 19.86 -13.58 -1.70
C ALA A 44 20.14 -15.08 -1.51
N ARG A 45 21.32 -15.41 -0.94
CA ARG A 45 21.68 -16.81 -0.61
C ARG A 45 20.74 -17.46 0.41
N GLN A 46 20.21 -16.68 1.37
CA GLN A 46 19.24 -17.19 2.35
C GLN A 46 17.88 -17.46 1.72
N ILE A 47 17.43 -16.62 0.79
CA ILE A 47 16.20 -16.86 0.05
C ILE A 47 16.27 -18.19 -0.71
N ASP A 48 17.41 -18.50 -1.35
CA ASP A 48 17.62 -19.76 -2.06
C ASP A 48 17.55 -21.00 -1.15
N LYS A 49 18.05 -20.88 0.08
CA LYS A 49 18.14 -21.99 1.04
C LYS A 49 16.90 -22.15 1.93
N GLY A 50 15.86 -21.34 1.72
CA GLY A 50 14.71 -21.23 2.62
C GLY A 50 14.95 -20.13 3.65
N TYR A 51 14.39 -18.96 3.41
CA TYR A 51 14.52 -17.79 4.27
C TYR A 51 13.81 -17.96 5.60
N LEU A 52 14.57 -17.80 6.69
CA LEU A 52 14.03 -17.78 8.05
C LEU A 52 14.13 -16.35 8.62
N PRO A 53 13.02 -15.72 9.00
CA PRO A 53 13.03 -14.42 9.67
C PRO A 53 13.75 -14.47 11.02
N ALA A 54 14.41 -13.36 11.37
CA ALA A 54 15.05 -13.18 12.67
C ALA A 54 14.03 -12.71 13.67
N GLY A 55 13.32 -13.25 14.41
CA GLY A 55 12.41 -12.81 15.46
C GLY A 55 11.93 -11.35 15.42
N LEU A 56 11.08 -10.96 16.34
CA LEU A 56 10.52 -9.62 16.45
C LEU A 56 11.08 -8.92 17.71
N ASP A 57 11.50 -7.67 17.56
CA ASP A 57 11.82 -6.80 18.69
C ASP A 57 10.53 -6.16 19.20
N SER A 58 10.18 -6.41 20.46
CA SER A 58 8.96 -5.88 21.07
C SER A 58 9.28 -4.68 21.98
N PHE A 59 8.55 -3.58 21.80
CA PHE A 59 8.66 -2.39 22.66
C PHE A 59 7.30 -1.71 22.84
N MET A 60 7.17 -0.96 23.94
CA MET A 60 5.95 -0.22 24.26
C MET A 60 5.99 1.19 23.70
N ILE A 61 4.87 1.63 23.13
CA ILE A 61 4.61 3.05 22.83
C ILE A 61 3.42 3.47 23.68
N TYR A 62 3.50 4.67 24.29
CA TYR A 62 2.49 5.18 25.20
C TYR A 62 1.58 6.26 24.58
N GLU A 63 1.99 6.90 23.50
CA GLU A 63 1.23 7.96 22.82
C GLU A 63 0.71 7.51 21.45
N PRO A 64 -0.54 7.86 21.11
CA PRO A 64 -1.61 8.46 21.91
C PRO A 64 -2.30 7.46 22.86
N LYS A 65 -1.97 6.18 22.75
CA LYS A 65 -2.50 5.08 23.56
C LYS A 65 -1.41 4.03 23.77
N ALA A 66 -1.32 3.47 24.97
CA ALA A 66 -0.37 2.40 25.28
C ALA A 66 -0.61 1.19 24.37
N ARG A 67 0.44 0.77 23.67
CA ARG A 67 0.43 -0.40 22.78
C ARG A 67 1.81 -1.03 22.64
N THR A 68 1.85 -2.34 22.56
CA THR A 68 3.06 -3.08 22.22
C THR A 68 3.27 -3.10 20.71
N ILE A 69 4.44 -2.71 20.26
CA ILE A 69 4.86 -2.77 18.86
C ILE A 69 5.85 -3.93 18.70
N ASN A 70 5.58 -4.82 17.76
CA ASN A 70 6.47 -5.88 17.37
C ASN A 70 7.14 -5.50 16.04
N ALA A 71 8.42 -5.19 16.08
CA ALA A 71 9.18 -4.72 14.92
C ALA A 71 10.07 -5.83 14.38
N PRO A 72 9.96 -6.22 13.10
CA PRO A 72 10.89 -7.17 12.49
C PRO A 72 12.28 -6.54 12.34
N ALA A 73 13.32 -7.37 12.32
CA ALA A 73 14.69 -6.97 12.04
C ALA A 73 14.80 -6.21 10.70
N PHE A 74 15.78 -5.30 10.59
CA PHE A 74 15.93 -4.49 9.37
C PHE A 74 16.12 -5.33 8.10
N ARG A 75 16.88 -6.42 8.20
CA ARG A 75 17.04 -7.43 7.15
C ARG A 75 15.69 -7.98 6.66
N ASP A 76 14.83 -8.33 7.58
CA ASP A 76 13.53 -8.93 7.28
C ASP A 76 12.58 -7.91 6.64
N LYS A 77 12.68 -6.62 7.04
CA LYS A 77 11.93 -5.53 6.39
C LYS A 77 12.28 -5.37 4.91
N ILE A 78 13.53 -5.62 4.54
CA ILE A 78 13.97 -5.57 3.12
C ILE A 78 13.28 -6.69 2.33
N VAL A 79 13.32 -7.91 2.84
CA VAL A 79 12.68 -9.07 2.18
C VAL A 79 11.17 -8.92 2.12
N GLN A 80 10.53 -8.47 3.21
CA GLN A 80 9.09 -8.19 3.25
C GLN A 80 8.71 -7.11 2.25
N ARG A 81 9.52 -6.07 2.12
CA ARG A 81 9.30 -4.98 1.17
C ARG A 81 9.39 -5.47 -0.27
N ASP A 82 10.42 -6.24 -0.57
CA ASP A 82 10.59 -6.83 -1.89
C ASP A 82 9.44 -7.76 -2.25
N LEU A 83 9.08 -8.67 -1.36
CA LEU A 83 7.96 -9.58 -1.51
C LEU A 83 6.63 -8.83 -1.73
N THR A 84 6.40 -7.78 -0.95
CA THR A 84 5.19 -6.98 -1.05
C THR A 84 5.12 -6.23 -2.38
N ASP A 85 6.18 -5.48 -2.74
CA ASP A 85 6.17 -4.61 -3.91
C ASP A 85 6.15 -5.41 -5.23
N ASN A 86 6.84 -6.54 -5.27
CA ASN A 86 7.10 -7.26 -6.52
C ASN A 86 6.28 -8.53 -6.72
N VAL A 87 5.70 -9.09 -5.67
CA VAL A 87 4.92 -10.35 -5.74
C VAL A 87 3.49 -10.14 -5.26
N ILE A 88 3.33 -9.74 -3.98
CA ILE A 88 2.00 -9.70 -3.35
C ILE A 88 1.14 -8.58 -3.95
N TYR A 89 1.65 -7.35 -4.00
CA TYR A 89 0.88 -6.21 -4.48
C TYR A 89 0.41 -6.37 -5.93
N PRO A 90 1.26 -6.74 -6.91
CA PRO A 90 0.83 -6.97 -8.29
C PRO A 90 -0.20 -8.10 -8.44
N ALA A 91 -0.15 -9.11 -7.57
CA ALA A 91 -1.13 -10.20 -7.58
C ALA A 91 -2.48 -9.74 -7.02
N LEU A 92 -2.47 -9.06 -5.87
CA LEU A 92 -3.68 -8.64 -5.17
C LEU A 92 -4.40 -7.47 -5.84
N VAL A 93 -3.67 -6.51 -6.42
CA VAL A 93 -4.28 -5.29 -6.98
C VAL A 93 -5.33 -5.58 -8.07
N LYS A 94 -5.18 -6.72 -8.76
CA LYS A 94 -6.12 -7.16 -9.81
C LYS A 94 -7.47 -7.60 -9.25
N SER A 95 -7.52 -8.08 -8.01
CA SER A 95 -8.74 -8.54 -7.34
C SER A 95 -9.37 -7.48 -6.42
N ILE A 96 -8.68 -6.36 -6.19
CA ILE A 96 -9.19 -5.28 -5.33
C ILE A 96 -10.30 -4.53 -6.06
N PRO A 97 -11.49 -4.36 -5.47
CA PRO A 97 -12.57 -3.59 -6.06
C PRO A 97 -12.15 -2.15 -6.41
N PHE A 98 -12.70 -1.60 -7.49
CA PHE A 98 -12.38 -0.25 -7.96
C PHE A 98 -12.58 0.82 -6.89
N ASN A 99 -13.60 0.67 -6.04
CA ASN A 99 -13.97 1.59 -4.97
C ASN A 99 -13.21 1.37 -3.64
N ALA A 100 -12.23 0.48 -3.60
CA ALA A 100 -11.32 0.37 -2.48
C ALA A 100 -10.16 1.38 -2.67
N PHE A 101 -10.06 2.34 -1.77
CA PHE A 101 -9.10 3.45 -1.89
C PHE A 101 -7.91 3.31 -0.93
N ALA A 102 -7.98 2.40 0.04
CA ALA A 102 -6.93 2.16 1.00
C ALA A 102 -5.78 1.33 0.41
N ALA A 103 -4.55 1.66 0.82
CA ALA A 103 -3.33 0.91 0.50
C ALA A 103 -3.05 0.69 -1.01
N GLN A 104 -3.59 1.50 -1.88
CA GLN A 104 -3.32 1.46 -3.31
C GLN A 104 -2.48 2.64 -3.77
N THR A 105 -1.48 2.37 -4.62
CA THR A 105 -0.68 3.42 -5.24
C THR A 105 -1.55 4.30 -6.14
N GLY A 106 -1.43 5.62 -6.01
CA GLY A 106 -2.23 6.59 -6.76
C GLY A 106 -3.67 6.76 -6.28
N LYS A 107 -4.11 5.98 -5.28
CA LYS A 107 -5.39 6.14 -4.58
C LYS A 107 -5.14 6.46 -3.11
N GLY A 108 -6.06 7.15 -2.49
CA GLY A 108 -5.98 7.52 -1.08
C GLY A 108 -7.28 8.15 -0.63
N GLN A 109 -7.31 8.65 0.58
CA GLN A 109 -8.51 9.23 1.18
C GLN A 109 -9.10 10.36 0.32
N HIS A 110 -8.27 11.30 -0.15
CA HIS A 110 -8.74 12.40 -1.00
C HIS A 110 -9.32 11.90 -2.33
N TYR A 111 -8.64 10.97 -3.00
CA TYR A 111 -9.19 10.36 -4.21
C TYR A 111 -10.54 9.68 -3.96
N GLY A 112 -10.70 9.02 -2.81
CA GLY A 112 -11.97 8.41 -2.41
C GLY A 112 -13.09 9.44 -2.25
N VAL A 113 -12.80 10.58 -1.61
CA VAL A 113 -13.76 11.69 -1.44
C VAL A 113 -14.16 12.27 -2.80
N ASP A 114 -13.20 12.60 -3.67
CA ASP A 114 -13.46 13.13 -5.01
C ASP A 114 -14.30 12.18 -5.87
N MET A 115 -14.03 10.89 -5.78
CA MET A 115 -14.80 9.87 -6.50
C MET A 115 -16.23 9.77 -5.97
N MET A 116 -16.40 9.81 -4.64
CA MET A 116 -17.74 9.79 -4.03
C MET A 116 -18.53 11.02 -4.43
N GLU A 117 -17.93 12.22 -4.39
CA GLU A 117 -18.60 13.45 -4.84
C GLU A 117 -19.07 13.35 -6.30
N LYS A 118 -18.18 12.89 -7.20
CA LYS A 118 -18.54 12.69 -8.61
C LYS A 118 -19.70 11.69 -8.79
N GLN A 119 -19.68 10.60 -8.05
CA GLN A 119 -20.74 9.59 -8.11
C GLN A 119 -22.07 10.13 -7.57
N MET A 120 -22.04 10.85 -6.45
CA MET A 120 -23.24 11.49 -5.88
C MET A 120 -23.82 12.53 -6.83
N ARG A 121 -22.98 13.39 -7.43
CA ARG A 121 -23.42 14.38 -8.42
C ARG A 121 -24.04 13.70 -9.65
N HIS A 122 -23.41 12.64 -10.17
CA HIS A 122 -23.95 11.87 -11.29
C HIS A 122 -25.31 11.26 -10.97
N TYR A 123 -25.42 10.62 -9.81
CA TYR A 123 -26.69 10.02 -9.34
C TYR A 123 -27.79 11.07 -9.17
N PHE A 124 -27.47 12.23 -8.56
CA PHE A 124 -28.41 13.32 -8.40
C PHE A 124 -28.91 13.85 -9.75
N LEU A 125 -28.02 14.11 -10.68
CA LEU A 125 -28.40 14.59 -12.03
C LEU A 125 -29.27 13.57 -12.78
N LYS A 126 -28.90 12.29 -12.70
CA LYS A 126 -29.69 11.21 -13.30
C LYS A 126 -31.09 11.12 -12.71
N ARG A 127 -31.22 11.23 -11.38
CA ARG A 127 -32.50 11.21 -10.69
C ARG A 127 -33.33 12.43 -11.04
N LYS A 128 -32.72 13.62 -11.09
CA LYS A 128 -33.36 14.86 -11.50
C LYS A 128 -33.93 14.76 -12.90
N ALA A 129 -33.16 14.29 -13.87
CA ALA A 129 -33.61 14.11 -15.25
C ALA A 129 -34.77 13.12 -15.35
N ALA A 130 -34.71 12.01 -14.61
CA ALA A 130 -35.83 11.03 -14.57
C ALA A 130 -37.10 11.61 -13.95
N ASP A 131 -36.99 12.42 -12.88
CA ASP A 131 -38.15 13.08 -12.27
C ASP A 131 -38.76 14.14 -13.19
N GLU A 132 -37.94 14.93 -13.87
CA GLU A 132 -38.39 15.91 -14.88
C GLU A 132 -39.11 15.24 -16.05
N GLN A 133 -38.58 14.13 -16.56
CA GLN A 133 -39.22 13.34 -17.61
C GLN A 133 -40.59 12.82 -17.17
N ARG A 134 -40.68 12.19 -16.00
CA ARG A 134 -41.94 11.69 -15.43
C ARG A 134 -42.98 12.78 -15.23
N ARG A 135 -42.55 13.98 -14.78
CA ARG A 135 -43.44 15.15 -14.62
C ARG A 135 -44.01 15.65 -15.94
N ARG A 136 -43.17 15.69 -17.00
CA ARG A 136 -43.60 16.04 -18.36
C ARG A 136 -44.65 15.06 -18.88
N GLU A 137 -44.43 13.75 -18.70
CA GLU A 137 -45.38 12.69 -19.09
C GLU A 137 -46.73 12.81 -18.39
N LEU A 138 -46.73 13.28 -17.13
CA LEU A 138 -47.94 13.49 -16.31
C LEU A 138 -48.57 14.88 -16.44
N GLY A 139 -48.00 15.77 -17.29
CA GLY A 139 -48.47 17.16 -17.44
C GLY A 139 -48.32 18.04 -16.19
N LEU A 140 -47.41 17.67 -15.28
CA LEU A 140 -47.18 18.39 -14.02
C LEU A 140 -46.14 19.53 -14.19
N PRO A 141 -46.33 20.66 -13.46
CA PRO A 141 -45.39 21.78 -13.54
C PRO A 141 -43.97 21.40 -13.05
N TYR A 142 -42.97 22.11 -13.58
CA TYR A 142 -41.56 21.97 -13.12
C TYR A 142 -41.43 22.27 -11.62
N ARG A 143 -40.70 21.43 -10.90
CA ARG A 143 -40.38 21.65 -9.48
C ARG A 143 -38.86 21.56 -9.33
N PRO A 144 -38.13 22.63 -8.94
CA PRO A 144 -36.73 22.53 -8.60
C PRO A 144 -36.55 21.57 -7.41
N MET A 145 -35.58 20.70 -7.48
CA MET A 145 -35.13 19.89 -6.31
C MET A 145 -34.21 20.77 -5.47
N GLU A 146 -34.58 21.01 -4.23
CA GLU A 146 -33.74 21.65 -3.22
C GLU A 146 -32.57 20.77 -2.78
#